data_7ba1d7d970f43b659168d452e2b550da
#
_entry.id   7ba1d7d970f43b659168d452e2b550da
#
_cell.length_a   1.000
_cell.length_b   1.000
_cell.length_c   1.000
_cell.angle_alpha   90.00
_cell.angle_beta   90.00
_cell.angle_gamma   90.00
#
_symmetry.space_group_name_H-M   'P 1'
#
loop_
_entity.id
_entity.type
_entity.pdbx_description
1 polymer ?
#
loop_
_entity_poly.entity_id
_entity_poly.type
_entity_poly.pdbx_seq_one_letter_code
_entity_poly.pdbx_strand_id
1 'polypeptide(L)'
;MQNNKEKKNVFEIENLSFAYDKHEVLNNLNLSFHEGIVTTMIGPNGCGKSVFFKTLCGYSLLTEGQVIYRGKIIGKEQDFIDDAGIVIEEPEFINSLSGLENLKILAEIQKKISEAEIIEVLKQFDLYEDRNKKVGKYSVGMKQKLRLAQAVMEKPQVLILDEPMNGLDKKSVKKVEDILKAFVENGGTLLMTSHIEQQVEACCKIVYEIDGGEILRVTVLQ
;
A
#
# COMPACT_ATOMS: atom_id res chain seq x y z
N MET A 1 2.83 5.06 -34.98
CA MET A 1 3.96 4.42 -34.29
C MET A 1 3.80 4.72 -32.80
N GLN A 2 3.17 3.81 -32.06
CA GLN A 2 3.06 3.93 -30.61
C GLN A 2 4.43 3.62 -30.04
N ASN A 3 5.03 4.61 -29.36
CA ASN A 3 6.24 4.45 -28.57
C ASN A 3 5.95 3.42 -27.46
N ASN A 4 6.36 2.19 -27.65
CA ASN A 4 6.44 1.19 -26.60
C ASN A 4 7.63 1.61 -25.70
N LYS A 5 7.44 2.59 -24.82
CA LYS A 5 8.35 2.80 -23.70
C LYS A 5 8.24 1.54 -22.87
N GLU A 6 9.29 0.73 -22.82
CA GLU A 6 9.40 -0.33 -21.84
C GLU A 6 9.06 0.28 -20.47
N LYS A 7 7.97 -0.21 -19.86
CA LYS A 7 7.56 0.27 -18.54
C LYS A 7 8.63 -0.15 -17.57
N LYS A 8 9.20 0.81 -16.88
CA LYS A 8 10.23 0.58 -15.88
C LYS A 8 9.62 -0.17 -14.69
N ASN A 9 10.32 -1.18 -14.19
CA ASN A 9 9.91 -1.91 -13.02
C ASN A 9 10.19 -1.08 -11.76
N VAL A 10 9.21 -1.01 -10.87
CA VAL A 10 9.39 -0.47 -9.51
C VAL A 10 9.83 -1.57 -8.57
N PHE A 11 9.30 -2.78 -8.75
CA PHE A 11 9.75 -3.99 -8.06
C PHE A 11 10.02 -5.11 -9.06
N GLU A 12 11.06 -5.89 -8.77
CA GLU A 12 11.34 -7.19 -9.37
C GLU A 12 11.54 -8.19 -8.23
N ILE A 13 10.83 -9.29 -8.30
CA ILE A 13 10.82 -10.35 -7.30
C ILE A 13 11.30 -11.62 -7.94
N GLU A 14 12.35 -12.21 -7.40
CA GLU A 14 13.02 -13.39 -7.94
C GLU A 14 13.09 -14.48 -6.90
N ASN A 15 12.43 -15.61 -7.18
CA ASN A 15 12.42 -16.84 -6.38
C ASN A 15 12.12 -16.59 -4.89
N LEU A 16 11.24 -15.63 -4.60
CA LEU A 16 10.91 -15.20 -3.25
C LEU A 16 10.18 -16.31 -2.50
N SER A 17 10.78 -16.79 -1.42
CA SER A 17 10.13 -17.68 -0.46
C SER A 17 10.24 -17.10 0.95
N PHE A 18 9.20 -17.32 1.74
CA PHE A 18 9.12 -16.88 3.13
C PHE A 18 8.43 -17.94 4.00
N ALA A 19 9.03 -18.24 5.15
CA ALA A 19 8.46 -19.15 6.13
C ALA A 19 8.54 -18.58 7.55
N TYR A 20 7.51 -18.85 8.36
CA TYR A 20 7.58 -18.74 9.81
C TYR A 20 7.98 -20.09 10.38
N ASP A 21 9.16 -20.19 10.99
CA ASP A 21 9.77 -21.44 11.45
C ASP A 21 9.80 -22.47 10.32
N LYS A 22 8.91 -23.47 10.37
CA LYS A 22 8.79 -24.56 9.37
C LYS A 22 7.54 -24.45 8.50
N HIS A 23 6.74 -23.39 8.70
CA HIS A 23 5.52 -23.19 7.95
C HIS A 23 5.78 -22.22 6.79
N GLU A 24 5.82 -22.76 5.58
CA GLU A 24 5.98 -21.96 4.36
C GLU A 24 4.71 -21.15 4.10
N VAL A 25 4.88 -19.85 3.88
CA VAL A 25 3.80 -18.89 3.65
C VAL A 25 3.82 -18.37 2.22
N LEU A 26 5.02 -18.17 1.67
CA LEU A 26 5.24 -17.77 0.28
C LEU A 26 6.24 -18.73 -0.35
N ASN A 27 5.95 -19.20 -1.57
CA ASN A 27 6.72 -20.24 -2.24
C ASN A 27 7.13 -19.81 -3.65
N ASN A 28 8.42 -19.60 -3.85
CA ASN A 28 9.07 -19.38 -5.16
C ASN A 28 8.36 -18.34 -6.05
N LEU A 29 7.97 -17.20 -5.49
CA LEU A 29 7.29 -16.15 -6.22
C LEU A 29 8.24 -15.42 -7.17
N ASN A 30 7.80 -15.27 -8.43
CA ASN A 30 8.50 -14.53 -9.47
C ASN A 30 7.52 -13.53 -10.09
N LEU A 31 7.71 -12.23 -9.82
CA LEU A 31 6.77 -11.15 -10.15
C LEU A 31 7.52 -9.89 -10.55
N SER A 32 6.84 -9.01 -11.30
CA SER A 32 7.30 -7.64 -11.52
C SER A 32 6.16 -6.64 -11.40
N PHE A 33 6.44 -5.49 -10.80
CA PHE A 33 5.49 -4.40 -10.67
C PHE A 33 6.03 -3.19 -11.44
N HIS A 34 5.19 -2.61 -12.29
CA HIS A 34 5.59 -1.51 -13.17
C HIS A 34 5.23 -0.14 -12.59
N GLU A 35 6.04 0.87 -12.89
CA GLU A 35 5.76 2.25 -12.50
C GLU A 35 4.49 2.81 -13.15
N GLY A 36 3.75 3.66 -12.42
CA GLY A 36 2.62 4.44 -12.93
C GLY A 36 1.35 3.64 -13.21
N ILE A 37 1.20 2.47 -12.62
CA ILE A 37 -0.02 1.67 -12.76
C ILE A 37 -0.54 1.17 -11.41
N VAL A 38 -1.80 0.71 -11.42
CA VAL A 38 -2.40 -0.03 -10.33
C VAL A 38 -2.18 -1.52 -10.52
N THR A 39 -1.57 -2.16 -9.54
CA THR A 39 -1.48 -3.61 -9.45
C THR A 39 -2.19 -4.09 -8.20
N THR A 40 -3.09 -5.04 -8.34
CA THR A 40 -3.84 -5.62 -7.22
C THR A 40 -3.48 -7.08 -7.03
N MET A 41 -3.30 -7.48 -5.78
CA MET A 41 -3.19 -8.87 -5.38
C MET A 41 -4.50 -9.31 -4.73
N ILE A 42 -5.12 -10.36 -5.27
CA ILE A 42 -6.34 -10.96 -4.75
C ILE A 42 -6.08 -12.38 -4.25
N GLY A 43 -6.90 -12.85 -3.32
CA GLY A 43 -6.81 -14.21 -2.77
C GLY A 43 -7.54 -14.31 -1.43
N PRO A 44 -7.77 -15.53 -0.93
CA PRO A 44 -8.45 -15.76 0.34
C PRO A 44 -7.68 -15.16 1.53
N ASN A 45 -8.37 -15.02 2.66
CA ASN A 45 -7.71 -14.59 3.89
C ASN A 45 -6.69 -15.64 4.35
N GLY A 46 -5.51 -15.17 4.78
CA GLY A 46 -4.43 -16.06 5.24
C GLY A 46 -3.57 -16.65 4.13
N CYS A 47 -3.82 -16.36 2.84
CA CYS A 47 -3.01 -16.89 1.73
C CYS A 47 -1.62 -16.22 1.56
N GLY A 48 -1.23 -15.27 2.43
CA GLY A 48 0.09 -14.66 2.41
C GLY A 48 0.18 -13.22 1.89
N LYS A 49 -0.93 -12.54 1.49
CA LYS A 49 -0.91 -11.18 0.91
C LYS A 49 -0.18 -10.14 1.78
N SER A 50 -0.56 -10.03 3.05
CA SER A 50 0.08 -9.08 3.98
C SER A 50 1.55 -9.43 4.23
N VAL A 51 1.87 -10.74 4.31
CA VAL A 51 3.25 -11.20 4.43
C VAL A 51 4.06 -10.82 3.21
N PHE A 52 3.52 -11.02 2.01
CA PHE A 52 4.15 -10.61 0.77
C PHE A 52 4.44 -9.10 0.75
N PHE A 53 3.46 -8.26 1.12
CA PHE A 53 3.68 -6.81 1.19
C PHE A 53 4.74 -6.41 2.25
N LYS A 54 4.79 -7.11 3.39
CA LYS A 54 5.86 -6.91 4.39
C LYS A 54 7.24 -7.25 3.82
N THR A 55 7.36 -8.33 3.04
CA THR A 55 8.63 -8.69 2.41
C THR A 55 9.06 -7.67 1.36
N LEU A 56 8.11 -7.13 0.56
CA LEU A 56 8.41 -6.04 -0.39
C LEU A 56 8.96 -4.80 0.30
N CYS A 57 8.44 -4.46 1.48
CA CYS A 57 8.86 -3.28 2.23
C CYS A 57 10.18 -3.47 3.00
N GLY A 58 10.71 -4.69 3.08
CA GLY A 58 11.87 -5.01 3.91
C GLY A 58 11.53 -5.27 5.39
N TYR A 59 10.24 -5.39 5.75
CA TYR A 59 9.81 -5.64 7.14
C TYR A 59 9.93 -7.10 7.57
N SER A 60 10.17 -8.00 6.63
CA SER A 60 10.37 -9.42 6.88
C SER A 60 11.56 -9.93 6.08
N LEU A 61 12.45 -10.67 6.74
CA LEU A 61 13.60 -11.30 6.07
C LEU A 61 13.12 -12.50 5.25
N LEU A 62 13.57 -12.57 4.01
CA LEU A 62 13.28 -13.70 3.12
C LEU A 62 13.98 -14.96 3.59
N THR A 63 13.36 -16.13 3.36
CA THR A 63 14.01 -17.43 3.51
C THR A 63 14.90 -17.71 2.29
N GLU A 64 14.40 -17.37 1.09
CA GLU A 64 15.12 -17.54 -0.18
C GLU A 64 14.71 -16.43 -1.16
N GLY A 65 15.51 -16.23 -2.20
CA GLY A 65 15.26 -15.27 -3.27
C GLY A 65 15.67 -13.84 -2.95
N GLN A 66 15.11 -12.90 -3.68
CA GLN A 66 15.36 -11.47 -3.47
C GLN A 66 14.22 -10.58 -3.94
N VAL A 67 14.14 -9.40 -3.34
CA VAL A 67 13.30 -8.29 -3.76
C VAL A 67 14.20 -7.16 -4.23
N ILE A 68 14.01 -6.70 -5.45
CA ILE A 68 14.71 -5.57 -6.04
C ILE A 68 13.72 -4.40 -6.14
N TYR A 69 14.02 -3.31 -5.47
CA TYR A 69 13.24 -2.08 -5.51
C TYR A 69 14.03 -0.99 -6.22
N ARG A 70 13.51 -0.50 -7.37
CA ARG A 70 14.19 0.51 -8.20
C ARG A 70 15.66 0.18 -8.48
N GLY A 71 15.96 -1.09 -8.72
CA GLY A 71 17.30 -1.59 -9.04
C GLY A 71 18.21 -1.84 -7.84
N LYS A 72 17.72 -1.73 -6.59
CA LYS A 72 18.46 -2.04 -5.36
C LYS A 72 17.87 -3.25 -4.65
N ILE A 73 18.71 -4.14 -4.18
CA ILE A 73 18.29 -5.36 -3.46
C ILE A 73 17.95 -4.98 -2.01
N ILE A 74 16.70 -5.24 -1.61
CA ILE A 74 16.25 -5.04 -0.22
C ILE A 74 16.92 -6.05 0.70
N GLY A 75 17.37 -5.57 1.87
CA GLY A 75 18.11 -6.36 2.85
C GLY A 75 19.60 -6.53 2.53
N LYS A 76 20.12 -5.98 1.40
CA LYS A 76 21.55 -6.00 1.04
C LYS A 76 22.08 -4.60 0.72
N GLU A 77 21.46 -3.90 -0.21
CA GLU A 77 21.87 -2.57 -0.67
C GLU A 77 21.01 -1.47 -0.05
N GLN A 78 19.84 -1.83 0.44
CA GLN A 78 18.88 -0.95 1.11
C GLN A 78 18.07 -1.79 2.09
N ASP A 79 17.91 -1.35 3.34
CA ASP A 79 17.19 -2.12 4.36
C ASP A 79 15.67 -2.08 4.11
N PHE A 80 15.13 -0.92 3.75
CA PHE A 80 13.71 -0.69 3.52
C PHE A 80 13.48 0.09 2.23
N ILE A 81 12.29 -0.03 1.66
CA ILE A 81 11.88 0.84 0.56
C ILE A 81 11.76 2.29 1.04
N ASP A 82 12.11 3.23 0.18
CA ASP A 82 11.98 4.67 0.39
C ASP A 82 10.90 5.26 -0.52
N ASP A 83 10.53 6.52 -0.28
CA ASP A 83 9.54 7.27 -1.08
C ASP A 83 8.22 6.48 -1.30
N ALA A 84 7.78 5.79 -0.25
CA ALA A 84 6.59 4.95 -0.25
C ALA A 84 5.65 5.31 0.90
N GLY A 85 4.35 5.34 0.60
CA GLY A 85 3.27 5.37 1.59
C GLY A 85 2.75 3.96 1.81
N ILE A 86 2.76 3.50 3.06
CA ILE A 86 2.52 2.09 3.39
C ILE A 86 1.39 1.98 4.40
N VAL A 87 0.41 1.12 4.10
CA VAL A 87 -0.59 0.64 5.06
C VAL A 87 -0.65 -0.87 4.94
N ILE A 88 -0.02 -1.57 5.88
CA ILE A 88 -0.05 -3.03 6.01
C ILE A 88 -0.55 -3.35 7.41
N GLU A 89 -1.58 -4.18 7.52
CA GLU A 89 -2.29 -4.48 8.77
C GLU A 89 -2.86 -3.20 9.43
N GLU A 90 -3.00 -3.21 10.75
CA GLU A 90 -3.55 -2.09 11.50
C GLU A 90 -2.44 -1.30 12.21
N PRO A 91 -1.84 -0.27 11.58
CA PRO A 91 -0.91 0.60 12.29
C PRO A 91 -1.63 1.24 13.48
N GLU A 92 -1.00 1.17 14.64
CA GLU A 92 -1.56 1.75 15.86
C GLU A 92 -1.20 3.22 15.97
N PHE A 93 -2.23 4.06 15.99
CA PHE A 93 -2.11 5.46 16.37
C PHE A 93 -2.03 5.60 17.88
N ILE A 94 -1.44 6.68 18.35
CA ILE A 94 -1.45 7.04 19.76
C ILE A 94 -2.87 7.48 20.14
N ASN A 95 -3.62 6.62 20.79
CA ASN A 95 -5.05 6.80 21.08
C ASN A 95 -5.38 8.03 21.96
N SER A 96 -4.42 8.48 22.77
CA SER A 96 -4.55 9.68 23.61
C SER A 96 -4.38 11.00 22.87
N LEU A 97 -3.81 10.96 21.66
CA LEU A 97 -3.60 12.10 20.78
C LEU A 97 -4.74 12.21 19.73
N SER A 98 -4.89 13.40 19.19
CA SER A 98 -5.81 13.67 18.08
C SER A 98 -5.28 13.12 16.75
N GLY A 99 -6.15 13.09 15.71
CA GLY A 99 -5.72 12.70 14.37
C GLY A 99 -4.64 13.63 13.81
N LEU A 100 -4.80 14.94 14.00
CA LEU A 100 -3.80 15.92 13.57
C LEU A 100 -2.47 15.74 14.29
N GLU A 101 -2.46 15.55 15.62
CA GLU A 101 -1.23 15.35 16.40
C GLU A 101 -0.49 14.08 15.98
N ASN A 102 -1.20 12.98 15.73
CA ASN A 102 -0.59 11.75 15.22
C ASN A 102 0.13 11.99 13.87
N LEU A 103 -0.52 12.65 12.91
CA LEU A 103 0.10 12.92 11.61
C LEU A 103 1.27 13.91 11.73
N LYS A 104 1.19 14.91 12.62
CA LYS A 104 2.30 15.85 12.88
C LYS A 104 3.54 15.14 13.41
N ILE A 105 3.40 14.22 14.35
CA ILE A 105 4.54 13.43 14.88
C ILE A 105 5.25 12.67 13.76
N LEU A 106 4.48 12.07 12.85
CA LEU A 106 5.07 11.35 11.71
C LEU A 106 5.74 12.28 10.71
N ALA A 107 5.12 13.42 10.40
CA ALA A 107 5.67 14.43 9.52
C ALA A 107 6.99 15.02 10.03
N GLU A 108 7.17 15.12 11.37
CA GLU A 108 8.42 15.59 11.99
C GLU A 108 9.62 14.66 11.76
N ILE A 109 9.38 13.38 11.42
CA ILE A 109 10.45 12.41 11.14
C ILE A 109 11.19 12.79 9.87
N GLN A 110 10.47 13.04 8.78
CA GLN A 110 11.05 13.36 7.48
C GLN A 110 11.10 14.87 7.18
N LYS A 111 10.27 15.66 7.85
CA LYS A 111 10.14 17.12 7.69
C LYS A 111 9.88 17.58 6.25
N LYS A 112 9.14 16.77 5.50
CA LYS A 112 8.83 17.02 4.07
C LYS A 112 7.62 17.91 3.87
N ILE A 113 6.70 17.95 4.85
CA ILE A 113 5.41 18.61 4.73
C ILE A 113 5.12 19.52 5.94
N SER A 114 4.35 20.57 5.70
CA SER A 114 3.87 21.51 6.70
C SER A 114 2.56 21.03 7.34
N GLU A 115 2.20 21.62 8.49
CA GLU A 115 0.90 21.40 9.12
C GLU A 115 -0.26 21.79 8.19
N ALA A 116 -0.12 22.83 7.38
CA ALA A 116 -1.13 23.23 6.42
C ALA A 116 -1.41 22.14 5.38
N GLU A 117 -0.36 21.46 4.88
CA GLU A 117 -0.52 20.33 3.95
C GLU A 117 -1.17 19.12 4.63
N ILE A 118 -0.83 18.82 5.89
CA ILE A 118 -1.52 17.77 6.67
C ILE A 118 -3.02 18.09 6.79
N ILE A 119 -3.39 19.36 7.06
CA ILE A 119 -4.78 19.79 7.14
C ILE A 119 -5.50 19.57 5.80
N GLU A 120 -4.88 19.89 4.67
CA GLU A 120 -5.47 19.64 3.35
C GLU A 120 -5.72 18.15 3.10
N VAL A 121 -4.77 17.28 3.50
CA VAL A 121 -4.97 15.83 3.42
C VAL A 121 -6.14 15.38 4.32
N LEU A 122 -6.24 15.88 5.55
CA LEU A 122 -7.38 15.57 6.43
C LEU A 122 -8.72 16.00 5.84
N LYS A 123 -8.78 17.13 5.08
CA LYS A 123 -9.98 17.53 4.32
C LYS A 123 -10.29 16.54 3.19
N GLN A 124 -9.28 16.05 2.48
CA GLN A 124 -9.46 15.07 1.41
C GLN A 124 -10.12 13.78 1.92
N PHE A 125 -9.83 13.38 3.15
CA PHE A 125 -10.39 12.16 3.77
C PHE A 125 -11.61 12.42 4.67
N ASP A 126 -12.23 13.61 4.64
CA ASP A 126 -13.37 14.01 5.50
C ASP A 126 -13.08 13.84 7.00
N LEU A 127 -11.87 14.17 7.43
CA LEU A 127 -11.45 14.13 8.83
C LEU A 127 -11.18 15.51 9.42
N TYR A 128 -11.34 16.57 8.65
CA TYR A 128 -11.00 17.94 9.07
C TYR A 128 -11.77 18.38 10.32
N GLU A 129 -13.07 18.12 10.38
CA GLU A 129 -13.91 18.53 11.52
C GLU A 129 -13.56 17.74 12.80
N ASP A 130 -13.12 16.49 12.64
CA ASP A 130 -12.72 15.62 13.75
C ASP A 130 -11.21 15.66 14.04
N ARG A 131 -10.42 16.51 13.34
CA ARG A 131 -8.95 16.49 13.41
C ARG A 131 -8.37 16.66 14.82
N ASN A 132 -9.07 17.35 15.71
CA ASN A 132 -8.68 17.61 17.10
C ASN A 132 -9.27 16.58 18.08
N LYS A 133 -10.10 15.65 17.63
CA LYS A 133 -10.69 14.58 18.45
C LYS A 133 -9.65 13.48 18.65
N LYS A 134 -9.55 12.94 19.86
CA LYS A 134 -8.64 11.84 20.19
C LYS A 134 -8.93 10.60 19.33
N VAL A 135 -7.88 9.98 18.76
CA VAL A 135 -8.03 8.80 17.89
C VAL A 135 -8.67 7.61 18.60
N GLY A 136 -8.50 7.49 19.90
CA GLY A 136 -9.22 6.50 20.71
C GLY A 136 -10.76 6.60 20.64
N LYS A 137 -11.30 7.76 20.19
CA LYS A 137 -12.74 7.99 19.97
C LYS A 137 -13.16 7.92 18.49
N TYR A 138 -12.24 7.59 17.59
CA TYR A 138 -12.55 7.43 16.18
C TYR A 138 -13.28 6.10 15.93
N SER A 139 -14.22 6.12 14.98
CA SER A 139 -14.79 4.88 14.45
C SER A 139 -13.75 4.09 13.65
N VAL A 140 -14.04 2.82 13.34
CA VAL A 140 -13.18 1.99 12.48
C VAL A 140 -12.93 2.69 11.15
N GLY A 141 -13.98 3.19 10.49
CA GLY A 141 -13.84 3.91 9.22
C GLY A 141 -13.05 5.22 9.33
N MET A 142 -13.15 5.97 10.46
CA MET A 142 -12.32 7.15 10.67
C MET A 142 -10.85 6.79 10.88
N LYS A 143 -10.55 5.70 11.58
CA LYS A 143 -9.17 5.19 11.73
C LYS A 143 -8.61 4.76 10.38
N GLN A 144 -9.40 4.07 9.57
CA GLN A 144 -9.00 3.66 8.22
C GLN A 144 -8.69 4.86 7.32
N LYS A 145 -9.55 5.89 7.34
CA LYS A 145 -9.30 7.15 6.62
C LYS A 145 -8.00 7.83 7.10
N LEU A 146 -7.72 7.81 8.41
CA LEU A 146 -6.51 8.41 8.96
C LEU A 146 -5.24 7.63 8.52
N ARG A 147 -5.30 6.29 8.42
CA ARG A 147 -4.21 5.45 7.87
C ARG A 147 -3.91 5.80 6.42
N LEU A 148 -4.95 5.94 5.60
CA LEU A 148 -4.80 6.34 4.21
C LEU A 148 -4.27 7.77 4.08
N ALA A 149 -4.75 8.70 4.91
CA ALA A 149 -4.24 10.06 4.98
C ALA A 149 -2.75 10.08 5.32
N GLN A 150 -2.32 9.28 6.29
CA GLN A 150 -0.90 9.09 6.64
C GLN A 150 -0.07 8.61 5.45
N ALA A 151 -0.57 7.60 4.71
CA ALA A 151 0.16 7.03 3.60
C ALA A 151 0.39 8.01 2.45
N VAL A 152 -0.56 8.92 2.19
CA VAL A 152 -0.48 9.85 1.05
C VAL A 152 0.10 11.22 1.42
N MET A 153 0.17 11.58 2.70
CA MET A 153 0.43 12.97 3.13
C MET A 153 1.78 13.52 2.66
N GLU A 154 2.81 12.68 2.56
CA GLU A 154 4.15 13.07 2.13
C GLU A 154 4.36 12.98 0.61
N LYS A 155 3.27 12.76 -0.16
CA LYS A 155 3.25 12.70 -1.63
C LYS A 155 4.24 11.65 -2.17
N PRO A 156 4.21 10.40 -1.69
CA PRO A 156 5.13 9.36 -2.13
C PRO A 156 4.93 9.03 -3.62
N GLN A 157 5.91 8.38 -4.23
CA GLN A 157 5.79 7.87 -5.60
C GLN A 157 5.15 6.48 -5.65
N VAL A 158 5.18 5.74 -4.55
CA VAL A 158 4.64 4.39 -4.44
C VAL A 158 3.68 4.31 -3.26
N LEU A 159 2.52 3.69 -3.46
CA LEU A 159 1.59 3.32 -2.39
C LEU A 159 1.48 1.79 -2.31
N ILE A 160 1.63 1.26 -1.10
CA ILE A 160 1.41 -0.16 -0.79
C ILE A 160 0.32 -0.24 0.27
N LEU A 161 -0.86 -0.70 -0.13
CA LEU A 161 -2.07 -0.65 0.68
C LEU A 161 -2.69 -2.04 0.84
N ASP A 162 -2.66 -2.57 2.06
CA ASP A 162 -3.32 -3.83 2.37
C ASP A 162 -4.78 -3.57 2.75
N GLU A 163 -5.70 -4.06 1.91
CA GLU A 163 -7.15 -3.92 2.05
C GLU A 163 -7.63 -2.48 2.38
N PRO A 164 -7.29 -1.48 1.56
CA PRO A 164 -7.50 -0.07 1.89
C PRO A 164 -8.96 0.33 2.12
N MET A 165 -9.92 -0.43 1.59
CA MET A 165 -11.35 -0.12 1.67
C MET A 165 -12.06 -0.75 2.88
N ASN A 166 -11.37 -1.59 3.66
CA ASN A 166 -11.97 -2.27 4.80
C ASN A 166 -12.49 -1.30 5.86
N GLY A 167 -13.70 -1.56 6.35
CA GLY A 167 -14.35 -0.75 7.39
C GLY A 167 -14.88 0.61 6.92
N LEU A 168 -14.83 0.91 5.61
CA LEU A 168 -15.38 2.12 5.03
C LEU A 168 -16.84 1.91 4.56
N ASP A 169 -17.66 2.95 4.69
CA ASP A 169 -18.98 3.00 4.06
C ASP A 169 -18.85 3.27 2.55
N LYS A 170 -19.92 3.02 1.77
CA LYS A 170 -19.94 3.14 0.30
C LYS A 170 -19.49 4.53 -0.20
N LYS A 171 -19.86 5.61 0.50
CA LYS A 171 -19.47 6.98 0.13
C LYS A 171 -17.98 7.20 0.33
N SER A 172 -17.45 6.71 1.45
CA SER A 172 -16.02 6.77 1.77
C SER A 172 -15.18 5.91 0.82
N VAL A 173 -15.66 4.70 0.46
CA VAL A 173 -15.02 3.86 -0.55
C VAL A 173 -14.85 4.63 -1.86
N LYS A 174 -15.97 5.19 -2.40
CA LYS A 174 -15.92 5.95 -3.66
C LYS A 174 -14.92 7.11 -3.60
N LYS A 175 -14.89 7.82 -2.49
CA LYS A 175 -13.95 8.94 -2.31
C LYS A 175 -12.49 8.49 -2.28
N VAL A 176 -12.20 7.38 -1.60
CA VAL A 176 -10.84 6.80 -1.57
C VAL A 176 -10.44 6.31 -2.96
N GLU A 177 -11.33 5.64 -3.71
CA GLU A 177 -11.09 5.27 -5.10
C GLU A 177 -10.70 6.47 -5.96
N ASP A 178 -11.45 7.60 -5.84
CA ASP A 178 -11.17 8.81 -6.60
C ASP A 178 -9.79 9.42 -6.22
N ILE A 179 -9.41 9.38 -4.94
CA ILE A 179 -8.08 9.82 -4.46
C ILE A 179 -6.97 8.92 -5.05
N LEU A 180 -7.13 7.60 -4.96
CA LEU A 180 -6.15 6.64 -5.46
C LEU A 180 -6.02 6.70 -6.99
N LYS A 181 -7.13 6.91 -7.69
CA LYS A 181 -7.15 7.12 -9.13
C LYS A 181 -6.37 8.37 -9.52
N ALA A 182 -6.64 9.51 -8.86
CA ALA A 182 -5.91 10.76 -9.08
C ALA A 182 -4.41 10.60 -8.78
N PHE A 183 -4.03 9.83 -7.74
CA PHE A 183 -2.64 9.52 -7.43
C PHE A 183 -1.94 8.83 -8.61
N VAL A 184 -2.56 7.82 -9.21
CA VAL A 184 -1.98 7.08 -10.35
C VAL A 184 -1.99 7.92 -11.63
N GLU A 185 -3.03 8.70 -11.88
CA GLU A 185 -3.11 9.63 -13.02
C GLU A 185 -1.99 10.69 -12.98
N ASN A 186 -1.51 11.05 -11.79
CA ASN A 186 -0.35 11.91 -11.57
C ASN A 186 0.99 11.16 -11.61
N GLY A 187 1.03 9.91 -12.05
CA GLY A 187 2.24 9.12 -12.24
C GLY A 187 2.64 8.25 -11.04
N GLY A 188 1.84 8.22 -9.98
CA GLY A 188 2.07 7.34 -8.82
C GLY A 188 1.86 5.86 -9.17
N THR A 189 2.53 4.99 -8.43
CA THR A 189 2.42 3.53 -8.53
C THR A 189 1.64 3.01 -7.34
N LEU A 190 0.58 2.23 -7.58
CA LEU A 190 -0.26 1.67 -6.52
C LEU A 190 -0.20 0.15 -6.53
N LEU A 191 0.23 -0.43 -5.41
CA LEU A 191 0.08 -1.84 -5.09
C LEU A 191 -0.97 -1.95 -3.99
N MET A 192 -1.99 -2.77 -4.20
CA MET A 192 -3.00 -2.99 -3.16
C MET A 192 -3.46 -4.44 -3.11
N THR A 193 -3.99 -4.84 -1.96
CA THR A 193 -4.76 -6.08 -1.88
C THR A 193 -6.26 -5.76 -1.89
N SER A 194 -7.06 -6.70 -2.37
CA SER A 194 -8.51 -6.66 -2.26
C SER A 194 -9.07 -8.08 -2.26
N HIS A 195 -10.17 -8.27 -1.57
CA HIS A 195 -10.99 -9.48 -1.67
C HIS A 195 -12.30 -9.23 -2.45
N ILE A 196 -12.51 -8.01 -2.99
CA ILE A 196 -13.72 -7.60 -3.71
C ILE A 196 -13.38 -7.40 -5.19
N GLU A 197 -13.77 -8.35 -6.05
CA GLU A 197 -13.50 -8.33 -7.50
C GLU A 197 -13.97 -7.05 -8.19
N GLN A 198 -15.14 -6.52 -7.82
CA GLN A 198 -15.70 -5.31 -8.43
C GLN A 198 -14.86 -4.04 -8.20
N GLN A 199 -14.12 -3.97 -7.08
CA GLN A 199 -13.20 -2.86 -6.81
C GLN A 199 -11.92 -2.94 -7.64
N VAL A 200 -11.54 -4.17 -8.02
CA VAL A 200 -10.34 -4.46 -8.80
C VAL A 200 -10.53 -4.02 -10.25
N GLU A 201 -11.69 -4.27 -10.84
CA GLU A 201 -11.97 -3.99 -12.27
C GLU A 201 -11.98 -2.50 -12.61
N ALA A 202 -12.35 -1.63 -11.67
CA ALA A 202 -12.56 -0.21 -11.94
C ALA A 202 -11.25 0.60 -12.14
N CYS A 203 -10.12 0.16 -11.58
CA CYS A 203 -8.88 0.95 -11.57
C CYS A 203 -7.61 0.15 -11.87
N CYS A 204 -7.65 -1.20 -11.84
CA CYS A 204 -6.47 -2.06 -12.00
C CYS A 204 -6.01 -2.21 -13.45
N LYS A 205 -4.69 -2.39 -13.60
CA LYS A 205 -4.08 -2.83 -14.87
C LYS A 205 -3.56 -4.26 -14.79
N ILE A 206 -3.08 -4.69 -13.63
CA ILE A 206 -2.57 -6.05 -13.43
C ILE A 206 -3.19 -6.60 -12.14
N VAL A 207 -3.68 -7.84 -12.22
CA VAL A 207 -4.22 -8.57 -11.07
C VAL A 207 -3.41 -9.86 -10.92
N TYR A 208 -2.82 -10.03 -9.74
CA TYR A 208 -2.21 -11.28 -9.31
C TYR A 208 -3.16 -12.02 -8.36
N GLU A 209 -3.51 -13.25 -8.71
CA GLU A 209 -4.28 -14.14 -7.85
C GLU A 209 -3.31 -15.06 -7.09
N ILE A 210 -3.33 -14.98 -5.75
CA ILE A 210 -2.48 -15.78 -4.85
C ILE A 210 -3.33 -16.70 -4.00
N ASP A 211 -2.90 -17.96 -3.89
CA ASP A 211 -3.45 -18.92 -2.92
C ASP A 211 -2.35 -19.91 -2.50
N GLY A 212 -2.40 -20.37 -1.24
CA GLY A 212 -1.41 -21.27 -0.68
C GLY A 212 0.05 -20.80 -0.81
N GLY A 213 0.28 -19.49 -0.89
CA GLY A 213 1.61 -18.92 -1.04
C GLY A 213 2.17 -18.89 -2.47
N GLU A 214 1.38 -19.27 -3.47
CA GLU A 214 1.77 -19.31 -4.88
C GLU A 214 0.90 -18.41 -5.75
N ILE A 215 1.42 -17.90 -6.87
CA ILE A 215 0.63 -17.17 -7.86
C ILE A 215 -0.07 -18.16 -8.77
N LEU A 216 -1.40 -18.16 -8.71
CA LEU A 216 -2.25 -19.02 -9.53
C LEU A 216 -2.53 -18.44 -10.91
N ARG A 217 -2.68 -17.11 -10.99
CA ARG A 217 -3.04 -16.41 -12.22
C ARG A 217 -2.51 -14.99 -12.25
N VAL A 218 -2.20 -14.52 -13.45
CA VAL A 218 -1.92 -13.11 -13.73
C VAL A 218 -2.89 -12.64 -14.81
N THR A 219 -3.66 -11.60 -14.53
CA THR A 219 -4.60 -10.99 -15.48
C THR A 219 -4.18 -9.57 -15.78
N VAL A 220 -4.06 -9.24 -17.06
CA VAL A 220 -3.81 -7.86 -17.52
C VAL A 220 -5.12 -7.31 -18.05
N LEU A 221 -5.62 -6.24 -17.42
CA LEU A 221 -6.86 -5.56 -17.80
C LEU A 221 -6.56 -4.46 -18.83
N GLN A 222 -7.46 -4.30 -19.81
CA GLN A 222 -7.30 -3.34 -20.91
C GLN A 222 -7.64 -1.90 -20.50
#